data_90766c64e1396e4ba68f5f3629d3b1f9
#
_entry.id   90766c64e1396e4ba68f5f3629d3b1f9
#
_cell.length_a   1.000
_cell.length_b   1.000
_cell.length_c   1.000
_cell.angle_alpha   90.00
_cell.angle_beta   90.00
_cell.angle_gamma   90.00
#
_symmetry.space_group_name_H-M   'P 1'
#
loop_
_entity.id
_entity.type
_entity.pdbx_description
1 polymer ?
#
loop_
_entity_poly.entity_id
_entity_poly.type
_entity_poly.pdbx_seq_one_letter_code
_entity_poly.pdbx_strand_id
1 'polypeptide(L)'
;MERKTAWNEYKKKDMKKLEKLNAGYRAFLDNGKTERECVKESVRQAEEAGYVNLDTYVKENRALKPGDKVYAVCMKKAIALFQIGTRPLTEGTNILGAHIDSPRLDVKQNPLYEDNGFTYLDTHYYGGIKKWQWVTLPLAIHGVVAKKNGEVVDVVIGEDDNDPVFCVTDLLIHLSREQQTKPANTVVEGENLDLLIGSQPLEETEKEAVKAMTLKLLNDKYGIEEEDFLSAELEIVPAGKARELGMDASMILAYGQDDRVCAYTSLVAMLEVEAPEKTSCCLLVDKEEIGSVGATGMQSHFFENTMAELLALAGEGTELALRRCLASSRMLSSDVSAAFDPLYAAAFEKKNAAFFGKGIVINKFTGAGGKSGSNDANAEYVGALRAIFDDAKVNWQTAELGKVDVGGGGTIAYIMSLYGMEVIDSGVPVLSMHAPWEVTSKADVYEAKKAYVAFLKNA
;
A
#
# COMPACT_ATOMS: atom_id res chain seq x y z
N MET A 1 4.84 -30.04 1.39
CA MET A 1 6.25 -29.96 1.86
C MET A 1 6.27 -29.08 3.09
N GLU A 2 6.74 -29.56 4.24
CA GLU A 2 6.76 -28.74 5.45
C GLU A 2 7.97 -27.79 5.40
N ARG A 3 7.73 -26.47 5.47
CA ARG A 3 8.78 -25.45 5.52
C ARG A 3 9.16 -25.15 6.97
N LYS A 4 10.46 -25.07 7.24
CA LYS A 4 10.98 -24.68 8.56
C LYS A 4 10.65 -23.21 8.84
N THR A 5 10.60 -22.85 10.10
CA THR A 5 10.49 -21.43 10.46
C THR A 5 11.82 -20.72 10.26
N ALA A 6 11.77 -19.54 9.65
CA ALA A 6 12.94 -18.68 9.43
C ALA A 6 13.63 -18.28 10.76
N TRP A 7 12.86 -18.15 11.83
CA TRP A 7 13.38 -17.82 13.16
C TRP A 7 14.50 -18.74 13.63
N ASN A 8 14.44 -20.04 13.30
CA ASN A 8 15.44 -21.03 13.69
C ASN A 8 16.79 -20.88 12.94
N GLU A 9 16.81 -20.13 11.86
CA GLU A 9 18.00 -19.97 11.01
C GLU A 9 18.77 -18.68 11.32
N TYR A 10 18.15 -17.74 12.04
CA TYR A 10 18.72 -16.43 12.30
C TYR A 10 19.80 -16.47 13.37
N LYS A 11 20.97 -15.94 13.02
CA LYS A 11 22.07 -15.67 13.94
C LYS A 11 21.94 -14.27 14.53
N LYS A 12 22.71 -13.96 15.56
CA LYS A 12 22.72 -12.63 16.20
C LYS A 12 22.88 -11.45 15.21
N LYS A 13 23.62 -11.65 14.11
CA LYS A 13 23.79 -10.63 13.06
C LYS A 13 22.51 -10.43 12.25
N ASP A 14 21.82 -11.52 11.96
CA ASP A 14 20.58 -11.48 11.18
C ASP A 14 19.47 -10.84 12.00
N MET A 15 19.37 -11.16 13.28
CA MET A 15 18.44 -10.53 14.21
C MET A 15 18.62 -8.99 14.27
N LYS A 16 19.89 -8.51 14.31
CA LYS A 16 20.14 -7.06 14.28
C LYS A 16 19.67 -6.40 12.98
N LYS A 17 19.85 -7.08 11.84
CA LYS A 17 19.38 -6.57 10.54
C LYS A 17 17.86 -6.59 10.45
N LEU A 18 17.24 -7.67 10.93
CA LEU A 18 15.79 -7.82 11.00
C LEU A 18 15.17 -6.71 11.86
N GLU A 19 15.69 -6.46 13.05
CA GLU A 19 15.18 -5.40 13.93
C GLU A 19 15.36 -4.01 13.31
N LYS A 20 16.51 -3.74 12.68
CA LYS A 20 16.74 -2.46 11.99
C LYS A 20 15.75 -2.27 10.84
N LEU A 21 15.50 -3.30 10.03
CA LEU A 21 14.55 -3.24 8.92
C LEU A 21 13.13 -2.97 9.44
N ASN A 22 12.70 -3.72 10.45
CA ASN A 22 11.35 -3.60 10.99
C ASN A 22 11.13 -2.28 11.77
N ALA A 23 12.16 -1.69 12.35
CA ALA A 23 12.09 -0.34 12.90
C ALA A 23 11.87 0.70 11.80
N GLY A 24 12.58 0.60 10.66
CA GLY A 24 12.34 1.43 9.48
C GLY A 24 10.95 1.21 8.88
N TYR A 25 10.48 -0.03 8.86
CA TYR A 25 9.13 -0.35 8.38
C TYR A 25 8.04 0.30 9.23
N ARG A 26 8.13 0.23 10.55
CA ARG A 26 7.18 0.93 11.43
C ARG A 26 7.20 2.44 11.20
N ALA A 27 8.38 3.03 11.05
CA ALA A 27 8.50 4.46 10.73
C ALA A 27 7.87 4.82 9.37
N PHE A 28 8.01 3.95 8.35
CA PHE A 28 7.36 4.13 7.05
C PHE A 28 5.84 4.10 7.17
N LEU A 29 5.28 3.16 7.94
CA LEU A 29 3.84 3.07 8.22
C LEU A 29 3.31 4.31 8.96
N ASP A 30 4.08 4.82 9.93
CA ASP A 30 3.71 6.01 10.70
C ASP A 30 3.73 7.29 9.85
N ASN A 31 4.65 7.37 8.88
CA ASN A 31 4.81 8.54 8.00
C ASN A 31 3.99 8.44 6.70
N GLY A 32 3.38 7.30 6.43
CA GLY A 32 2.71 7.00 5.17
C GLY A 32 1.34 6.35 5.36
N LYS A 33 0.40 7.06 5.97
CA LYS A 33 -0.97 6.56 6.15
C LYS A 33 -1.86 6.77 4.94
N THR A 34 -1.44 7.61 4.02
CA THR A 34 -2.09 7.84 2.73
C THR A 34 -1.11 7.57 1.59
N GLU A 35 -1.62 7.37 0.36
CA GLU A 35 -0.78 7.17 -0.82
C GLU A 35 0.12 8.39 -1.08
N ARG A 36 -0.37 9.62 -0.81
CA ARG A 36 0.43 10.85 -0.94
C ARG A 36 1.61 10.87 0.02
N GLU A 37 1.36 10.47 1.26
CA GLU A 37 2.41 10.40 2.28
C GLU A 37 3.42 9.29 1.97
N CYS A 38 2.96 8.13 1.49
CA CYS A 38 3.84 7.05 1.02
C CYS A 38 4.76 7.51 -0.12
N VAL A 39 4.23 8.24 -1.11
CA VAL A 39 5.04 8.81 -2.20
C VAL A 39 6.03 9.83 -1.65
N LYS A 40 5.61 10.74 -0.77
CA LYS A 40 6.46 11.77 -0.16
C LYS A 40 7.64 11.13 0.60
N GLU A 41 7.37 10.09 1.40
CA GLU A 41 8.40 9.35 2.14
C GLU A 41 9.30 8.54 1.21
N SER A 42 8.75 7.93 0.15
CA SER A 42 9.53 7.20 -0.86
C SER A 42 10.47 8.12 -1.63
N VAL A 43 10.02 9.31 -2.02
CA VAL A 43 10.86 10.34 -2.68
C VAL A 43 11.99 10.76 -1.74
N ARG A 44 11.69 11.06 -0.48
CA ARG A 44 12.71 11.44 0.52
C ARG A 44 13.82 10.39 0.63
N GLN A 45 13.44 9.11 0.77
CA GLN A 45 14.41 8.01 0.87
C GLN A 45 15.19 7.81 -0.44
N ALA A 46 14.53 7.95 -1.59
CA ALA A 46 15.16 7.84 -2.91
C ALA A 46 16.20 8.94 -3.13
N GLU A 47 15.86 10.20 -2.84
CA GLU A 47 16.79 11.34 -2.98
C GLU A 47 18.00 11.21 -2.05
N GLU A 48 17.80 10.76 -0.80
CA GLU A 48 18.90 10.43 0.14
C GLU A 48 19.83 9.32 -0.39
N ALA A 49 19.29 8.40 -1.22
CA ALA A 49 20.05 7.34 -1.89
C ALA A 49 20.62 7.75 -3.25
N GLY A 50 20.48 9.04 -3.63
CA GLY A 50 21.06 9.62 -4.84
C GLY A 50 20.20 9.46 -6.11
N TYR A 51 18.90 9.17 -5.97
CA TYR A 51 17.97 9.21 -7.08
C TYR A 51 17.64 10.65 -7.47
N VAL A 52 17.46 10.89 -8.76
CA VAL A 52 17.12 12.20 -9.34
C VAL A 52 15.78 12.08 -10.05
N ASN A 53 14.95 13.12 -9.94
CA ASN A 53 13.68 13.16 -10.67
C ASN A 53 13.93 13.07 -12.19
N LEU A 54 13.23 12.15 -12.86
CA LEU A 54 13.33 11.91 -14.29
C LEU A 54 13.02 13.17 -15.13
N ASP A 55 12.10 14.01 -14.67
CA ASP A 55 11.79 15.31 -15.32
C ASP A 55 13.01 16.20 -15.47
N THR A 56 13.99 16.10 -14.58
CA THR A 56 15.25 16.84 -14.69
C THR A 56 16.05 16.37 -15.91
N TYR A 57 16.15 15.05 -16.10
CA TYR A 57 16.81 14.47 -17.28
C TYR A 57 16.10 14.86 -18.58
N VAL A 58 14.77 14.81 -18.59
CA VAL A 58 13.94 15.19 -19.75
C VAL A 58 14.16 16.67 -20.10
N LYS A 59 14.07 17.57 -19.12
CA LYS A 59 14.24 19.03 -19.33
C LYS A 59 15.63 19.40 -19.82
N GLU A 60 16.65 18.70 -19.32
CA GLU A 60 18.06 18.92 -19.69
C GLU A 60 18.48 18.14 -20.94
N ASN A 61 17.60 17.32 -21.50
CA ASN A 61 17.94 16.35 -22.57
C ASN A 61 19.17 15.52 -22.21
N ARG A 62 19.28 15.09 -20.97
CA ARG A 62 20.42 14.40 -20.41
C ARG A 62 20.32 12.91 -20.71
N ALA A 63 21.31 12.35 -21.42
CA ALA A 63 21.35 10.93 -21.72
C ALA A 63 21.49 10.07 -20.47
N LEU A 64 20.69 9.00 -20.38
CA LEU A 64 20.80 7.98 -19.34
C LEU A 64 22.02 7.08 -19.59
N LYS A 65 22.67 6.68 -18.51
CA LYS A 65 23.85 5.81 -18.50
C LYS A 65 23.67 4.68 -17.50
N PRO A 66 24.34 3.53 -17.69
CA PRO A 66 24.40 2.49 -16.69
C PRO A 66 24.83 3.04 -15.31
N GLY A 67 24.09 2.69 -14.28
CA GLY A 67 24.28 3.15 -12.91
C GLY A 67 23.48 4.40 -12.53
N ASP A 68 22.89 5.13 -13.49
CA ASP A 68 22.01 6.26 -13.17
C ASP A 68 20.80 5.78 -12.36
N LYS A 69 20.40 6.60 -11.38
CA LYS A 69 19.27 6.38 -10.49
C LYS A 69 18.25 7.49 -10.71
N VAL A 70 17.07 7.13 -11.21
CA VAL A 70 16.01 8.12 -11.48
C VAL A 70 14.68 7.66 -10.90
N TYR A 71 13.80 8.65 -10.61
CA TYR A 71 12.42 8.37 -10.22
C TYR A 71 11.45 9.27 -10.98
N ALA A 72 10.23 8.77 -11.19
CA ALA A 72 9.11 9.52 -11.74
C ALA A 72 7.92 9.45 -10.76
N VAL A 73 7.15 10.55 -10.67
CA VAL A 73 5.97 10.64 -9.79
C VAL A 73 4.74 10.97 -10.62
N CYS A 74 3.65 10.24 -10.40
CA CYS A 74 2.35 10.52 -11.00
C CYS A 74 1.41 11.16 -9.98
N MET A 75 1.03 12.42 -10.20
CA MET A 75 0.03 13.18 -9.40
C MET A 75 0.21 13.07 -7.88
N LYS A 76 1.44 12.87 -7.42
CA LYS A 76 1.82 12.68 -6.00
C LYS A 76 1.20 11.42 -5.34
N LYS A 77 0.67 10.47 -6.12
CA LYS A 77 -0.03 9.26 -5.62
C LYS A 77 0.54 7.95 -6.16
N ALA A 78 1.43 7.99 -7.13
CA ALA A 78 2.20 6.84 -7.60
C ALA A 78 3.64 7.25 -7.89
N ILE A 79 4.57 6.31 -7.76
CA ILE A 79 6.00 6.54 -7.99
C ILE A 79 6.64 5.32 -8.65
N ALA A 80 7.56 5.55 -9.56
CA ALA A 80 8.43 4.54 -10.15
C ALA A 80 9.89 4.95 -9.98
N LEU A 81 10.71 4.07 -9.37
CA LEU A 81 12.16 4.25 -9.24
C LEU A 81 12.86 3.32 -10.21
N PHE A 82 13.92 3.80 -10.85
CA PHE A 82 14.72 3.01 -11.77
C PHE A 82 16.22 3.14 -11.45
N GLN A 83 16.92 2.01 -11.49
CA GLN A 83 18.37 1.98 -11.53
C GLN A 83 18.79 1.35 -12.85
N ILE A 84 19.45 2.14 -13.69
CA ILE A 84 19.78 1.76 -15.06
C ILE A 84 20.88 0.69 -15.05
N GLY A 85 20.58 -0.44 -15.69
CA GLY A 85 21.48 -1.57 -15.82
C GLY A 85 22.55 -1.38 -16.88
N THR A 86 23.43 -2.38 -17.02
CA THR A 86 24.46 -2.39 -18.06
C THR A 86 23.98 -2.98 -19.37
N ARG A 87 22.86 -3.72 -19.37
CA ARG A 87 22.22 -4.26 -20.57
C ARG A 87 21.29 -3.22 -21.22
N PRO A 88 21.05 -3.31 -22.55
CA PRO A 88 20.04 -2.49 -23.20
C PRO A 88 18.67 -2.61 -22.54
N LEU A 89 17.91 -1.51 -22.48
CA LEU A 89 16.54 -1.51 -21.92
C LEU A 89 15.60 -2.44 -22.71
N THR A 90 15.84 -2.62 -24.00
CA THR A 90 15.08 -3.55 -24.87
C THR A 90 15.19 -5.02 -24.46
N GLU A 91 16.15 -5.40 -23.60
CA GLU A 91 16.24 -6.73 -23.00
C GLU A 91 15.34 -6.91 -21.75
N GLY A 92 14.56 -5.87 -21.40
CA GLY A 92 13.59 -5.87 -20.30
C GLY A 92 14.17 -5.38 -18.99
N THR A 93 13.26 -5.22 -18.02
CA THR A 93 13.52 -4.73 -16.66
C THR A 93 13.08 -5.75 -15.62
N ASN A 94 13.72 -5.76 -14.45
CA ASN A 94 13.27 -6.51 -13.28
C ASN A 94 12.44 -5.58 -12.39
N ILE A 95 11.15 -5.88 -12.21
CA ILE A 95 10.18 -4.99 -11.60
C ILE A 95 9.68 -5.57 -10.28
N LEU A 96 9.72 -4.75 -9.23
CA LEU A 96 8.96 -4.96 -8.00
C LEU A 96 7.79 -3.98 -8.04
N GLY A 97 6.56 -4.48 -8.05
CA GLY A 97 5.36 -3.64 -8.07
C GLY A 97 4.50 -3.91 -6.85
N ALA A 98 4.05 -2.86 -6.18
CA ALA A 98 3.18 -2.91 -5.01
C ALA A 98 2.18 -1.76 -5.04
N HIS A 99 1.10 -1.83 -4.24
CA HIS A 99 0.23 -0.69 -4.07
C HIS A 99 0.47 0.02 -2.73
N ILE A 100 0.02 1.27 -2.64
CA ILE A 100 0.23 2.13 -1.46
C ILE A 100 -1.04 2.76 -0.92
N ASP A 101 -2.18 2.55 -1.60
CA ASP A 101 -3.50 2.79 -1.04
C ASP A 101 -3.89 1.66 -0.08
N SER A 102 -4.87 1.91 0.79
CA SER A 102 -5.42 0.93 1.73
C SER A 102 -6.87 1.25 2.02
N PRO A 103 -7.69 0.28 2.46
CA PRO A 103 -9.08 0.54 2.83
C PRO A 103 -9.21 1.59 3.93
N ARG A 104 -10.17 2.51 3.76
CA ARG A 104 -10.35 3.68 4.63
C ARG A 104 -11.75 4.29 4.48
N LEU A 105 -11.97 5.44 5.11
CA LEU A 105 -13.13 6.29 4.84
C LEU A 105 -12.65 7.59 4.18
N ASP A 106 -13.25 7.97 3.05
CA ASP A 106 -12.98 9.25 2.37
C ASP A 106 -14.06 10.27 2.75
N VAL A 107 -13.65 11.51 3.00
CA VAL A 107 -14.56 12.62 3.26
C VAL A 107 -15.28 13.01 1.95
N LYS A 108 -16.61 13.13 1.97
CA LYS A 108 -17.40 13.56 0.81
C LYS A 108 -17.14 15.04 0.45
N GLN A 109 -17.60 15.50 -0.73
CA GLN A 109 -17.37 16.89 -1.19
C GLN A 109 -18.18 17.94 -0.42
N ASN A 110 -19.34 17.58 0.14
CA ASN A 110 -20.15 18.45 0.99
C ASN A 110 -20.34 17.75 2.33
N PRO A 111 -19.29 17.64 3.17
CA PRO A 111 -19.28 16.67 4.26
C PRO A 111 -19.81 17.25 5.57
N LEU A 112 -19.70 18.56 5.76
CA LEU A 112 -19.87 19.17 7.08
C LEU A 112 -21.33 19.51 7.38
N TYR A 113 -21.88 18.89 8.42
CA TYR A 113 -23.22 19.18 8.90
C TYR A 113 -23.31 19.17 10.41
N GLU A 114 -24.33 19.84 10.94
CA GLU A 114 -24.68 19.82 12.37
C GLU A 114 -26.04 19.17 12.58
N ASP A 115 -26.13 18.26 13.53
CA ASP A 115 -27.39 17.70 13.98
C ASP A 115 -27.40 17.56 15.50
N ASN A 116 -28.45 18.10 16.12
CA ASN A 116 -28.70 18.02 17.58
C ASN A 116 -27.49 18.38 18.46
N GLY A 117 -26.72 19.39 18.08
CA GLY A 117 -25.54 19.87 18.83
C GLY A 117 -24.28 19.06 18.65
N PHE A 118 -24.22 18.22 17.63
CA PHE A 118 -23.01 17.53 17.16
C PHE A 118 -22.67 17.96 15.75
N THR A 119 -21.39 18.08 15.45
CA THR A 119 -20.90 18.28 14.10
C THR A 119 -20.23 17.03 13.59
N TYR A 120 -20.55 16.66 12.35
CA TYR A 120 -20.07 15.47 11.66
C TYR A 120 -19.40 15.82 10.34
N LEU A 121 -18.49 14.93 9.89
CA LEU A 121 -18.06 14.82 8.51
C LEU A 121 -18.69 13.58 7.89
N ASP A 122 -19.48 13.78 6.84
CA ASP A 122 -20.07 12.73 6.02
C ASP A 122 -18.99 12.04 5.20
N THR A 123 -18.97 10.70 5.20
CA THR A 123 -17.92 9.90 4.59
C THR A 123 -18.44 8.88 3.60
N HIS A 124 -17.54 8.39 2.76
CA HIS A 124 -17.73 7.24 1.89
C HIS A 124 -16.60 6.24 2.11
N TYR A 125 -16.90 4.97 2.38
CA TYR A 125 -15.84 3.98 2.53
C TYR A 125 -15.14 3.67 1.19
N TYR A 126 -13.85 3.40 1.28
CA TYR A 126 -12.95 3.08 0.18
C TYR A 126 -12.42 1.65 0.35
N GLY A 127 -12.50 0.82 -0.73
CA GLY A 127 -12.07 -0.57 -0.70
C GLY A 127 -13.03 -1.51 0.03
N GLY A 128 -12.59 -2.73 0.24
CA GLY A 128 -13.39 -3.81 0.85
C GLY A 128 -13.28 -3.83 2.37
N ILE A 129 -14.20 -3.17 3.10
CA ILE A 129 -14.17 -3.13 4.57
C ILE A 129 -15.29 -3.93 5.22
N LYS A 130 -15.04 -4.40 6.45
CA LYS A 130 -16.06 -4.82 7.39
C LYS A 130 -16.49 -3.61 8.21
N LYS A 131 -17.58 -2.94 7.84
CA LYS A 131 -18.00 -1.64 8.41
C LYS A 131 -18.06 -1.61 9.94
N TRP A 132 -18.46 -2.72 10.57
CA TRP A 132 -18.51 -2.82 12.05
C TRP A 132 -17.13 -2.80 12.74
N GLN A 133 -16.03 -2.91 12.00
CA GLN A 133 -14.69 -2.77 12.56
C GLN A 133 -14.23 -1.30 12.63
N TRP A 134 -14.97 -0.39 11.97
CA TRP A 134 -14.61 1.03 11.87
C TRP A 134 -15.32 1.93 12.86
N VAL A 135 -16.28 1.40 13.61
CA VAL A 135 -16.98 2.14 14.68
C VAL A 135 -16.22 2.01 16.01
N THR A 136 -16.35 3.03 16.87
CA THR A 136 -15.76 3.11 18.22
C THR A 136 -14.24 3.04 18.29
N LEU A 137 -13.56 3.36 17.20
CA LEU A 137 -12.10 3.45 17.11
C LEU A 137 -11.65 4.91 17.21
N PRO A 138 -10.47 5.18 17.80
CA PRO A 138 -9.78 6.46 17.57
C PRO A 138 -9.39 6.57 16.11
N LEU A 139 -9.81 7.64 15.45
CA LEU A 139 -9.56 7.93 14.04
C LEU A 139 -8.84 9.26 13.88
N ALA A 140 -8.03 9.38 12.85
CA ALA A 140 -7.29 10.57 12.43
C ALA A 140 -7.74 11.03 11.05
N ILE A 141 -7.54 12.30 10.74
CA ILE A 141 -7.79 12.91 9.43
C ILE A 141 -6.45 13.21 8.79
N HIS A 142 -6.22 12.65 7.60
CA HIS A 142 -5.05 12.90 6.76
C HIS A 142 -5.46 13.39 5.38
N GLY A 143 -4.61 14.12 4.70
CA GLY A 143 -4.80 14.45 3.30
C GLY A 143 -4.41 15.86 2.94
N VAL A 144 -5.06 16.40 1.91
CA VAL A 144 -4.76 17.73 1.37
C VAL A 144 -6.03 18.50 1.03
N VAL A 145 -5.94 19.81 1.11
CA VAL A 145 -6.96 20.76 0.63
C VAL A 145 -6.32 21.67 -0.41
N ALA A 146 -6.82 21.63 -1.65
CA ALA A 146 -6.37 22.51 -2.72
C ALA A 146 -7.29 23.75 -2.79
N LYS A 147 -6.76 24.91 -2.39
CA LYS A 147 -7.52 26.16 -2.37
C LYS A 147 -7.63 26.78 -3.75
N LYS A 148 -8.63 27.64 -3.96
CA LYS A 148 -8.86 28.36 -5.23
C LYS A 148 -7.67 29.22 -5.69
N ASN A 149 -6.83 29.70 -4.78
CA ASN A 149 -5.63 30.47 -5.09
C ASN A 149 -4.44 29.61 -5.59
N GLY A 150 -4.61 28.28 -5.65
CA GLY A 150 -3.58 27.33 -6.05
C GLY A 150 -2.71 26.81 -4.90
N GLU A 151 -2.92 27.29 -3.68
CA GLU A 151 -2.27 26.74 -2.48
C GLU A 151 -2.80 25.33 -2.19
N VAL A 152 -1.91 24.41 -1.84
CA VAL A 152 -2.27 23.08 -1.36
C VAL A 152 -1.79 22.93 0.08
N VAL A 153 -2.73 22.70 0.98
CA VAL A 153 -2.49 22.61 2.41
C VAL A 153 -2.51 21.13 2.82
N ASP A 154 -1.42 20.65 3.42
CA ASP A 154 -1.37 19.33 4.05
C ASP A 154 -2.18 19.38 5.37
N VAL A 155 -3.07 18.41 5.58
CA VAL A 155 -3.89 18.28 6.79
C VAL A 155 -3.56 16.95 7.47
N VAL A 156 -3.12 17.03 8.73
CA VAL A 156 -2.93 15.87 9.61
C VAL A 156 -3.44 16.23 10.99
N ILE A 157 -4.44 15.50 11.49
CA ILE A 157 -5.03 15.72 12.81
C ILE A 157 -5.31 14.36 13.45
N GLY A 158 -4.77 14.12 14.64
CA GLY A 158 -5.01 12.91 15.42
C GLY A 158 -3.81 11.99 15.58
N GLU A 159 -2.62 12.41 15.16
CA GLU A 159 -1.39 11.62 15.26
C GLU A 159 -0.45 12.09 16.37
N ASP A 160 -0.43 13.37 16.68
CA ASP A 160 0.36 13.88 17.80
C ASP A 160 -0.36 13.68 19.13
N ASP A 161 0.40 13.45 20.21
CA ASP A 161 -0.15 13.20 21.56
C ASP A 161 -1.06 14.34 22.07
N ASN A 162 -0.91 15.55 21.52
CA ASN A 162 -1.73 16.72 21.87
C ASN A 162 -2.89 16.97 20.88
N ASP A 163 -2.97 16.22 19.79
CA ASP A 163 -4.07 16.34 18.85
C ASP A 163 -5.33 15.67 19.39
N PRO A 164 -6.53 16.20 19.11
CA PRO A 164 -7.77 15.46 19.31
C PRO A 164 -7.83 14.30 18.31
N VAL A 165 -8.43 13.19 18.72
CA VAL A 165 -8.85 12.10 17.83
C VAL A 165 -10.34 12.18 17.57
N PHE A 166 -10.79 11.46 16.55
CA PHE A 166 -12.19 11.41 16.12
C PHE A 166 -12.75 10.00 16.27
N CYS A 167 -14.05 9.83 16.05
CA CYS A 167 -14.69 8.52 16.20
C CYS A 167 -15.98 8.47 15.36
N VAL A 168 -16.23 7.31 14.74
CA VAL A 168 -17.58 6.95 14.31
C VAL A 168 -18.27 6.26 15.48
N THR A 169 -19.41 6.77 15.92
CA THR A 169 -20.15 6.19 17.06
C THR A 169 -20.93 4.95 16.66
N ASP A 170 -21.19 4.07 17.60
CA ASP A 170 -22.11 2.93 17.44
C ASP A 170 -23.23 2.97 18.45
N LEU A 171 -24.34 2.30 18.15
CA LEU A 171 -25.48 2.22 19.05
C LEU A 171 -25.11 1.45 20.33
N LEU A 172 -25.41 2.03 21.49
CA LEU A 172 -25.12 1.38 22.75
C LEU A 172 -25.89 0.05 22.89
N ILE A 173 -25.28 -0.91 23.61
CA ILE A 173 -25.79 -2.28 23.75
C ILE A 173 -27.24 -2.35 24.25
N HIS A 174 -27.67 -1.44 25.15
CA HIS A 174 -29.00 -1.46 25.73
C HIS A 174 -30.14 -1.09 24.76
N LEU A 175 -29.82 -0.46 23.63
CA LEU A 175 -30.76 -0.11 22.56
C LEU A 175 -30.55 -0.95 21.28
N SER A 176 -29.52 -1.78 21.21
CA SER A 176 -29.07 -2.45 19.98
C SER A 176 -29.79 -3.78 19.65
N ARG A 177 -30.89 -4.10 20.35
CA ARG A 177 -31.58 -5.40 20.17
C ARG A 177 -31.98 -5.68 18.72
N GLU A 178 -32.49 -4.68 18.02
CA GLU A 178 -32.86 -4.82 16.59
C GLU A 178 -31.61 -4.86 15.71
N GLN A 179 -30.62 -3.98 15.96
CA GLN A 179 -29.36 -3.94 15.25
C GLN A 179 -28.65 -5.30 15.28
N GLN A 180 -28.61 -5.98 16.43
CA GLN A 180 -27.96 -7.29 16.60
C GLN A 180 -28.63 -8.43 15.80
N THR A 181 -29.84 -8.23 15.29
CA THR A 181 -30.52 -9.22 14.45
C THR A 181 -30.24 -9.01 12.95
N LYS A 182 -29.62 -7.90 12.56
CA LYS A 182 -29.28 -7.61 11.16
C LYS A 182 -28.11 -8.51 10.70
N PRO A 183 -28.07 -8.87 9.40
CA PRO A 183 -26.86 -9.49 8.81
C PRO A 183 -25.62 -8.61 9.03
N ALA A 184 -24.46 -9.21 9.20
CA ALA A 184 -23.23 -8.50 9.51
C ALA A 184 -22.89 -7.39 8.51
N ASN A 185 -23.16 -7.58 7.22
CA ASN A 185 -22.90 -6.57 6.17
C ASN A 185 -23.84 -5.35 6.24
N THR A 186 -24.92 -5.40 7.05
CA THR A 186 -25.89 -4.33 7.23
C THR A 186 -26.03 -3.88 8.70
N VAL A 187 -25.28 -4.50 9.62
CA VAL A 187 -25.32 -4.15 11.05
C VAL A 187 -24.86 -2.70 11.29
N VAL A 188 -23.93 -2.22 10.49
CA VAL A 188 -23.56 -0.81 10.33
C VAL A 188 -23.83 -0.42 8.87
N GLU A 189 -24.64 0.60 8.67
CA GLU A 189 -24.97 1.10 7.35
C GLU A 189 -23.87 2.04 6.85
N GLY A 190 -23.63 2.09 5.53
CA GLY A 190 -22.55 2.92 4.97
C GLY A 190 -22.75 4.41 5.25
N GLU A 191 -23.99 4.88 5.16
CA GLU A 191 -24.36 6.28 5.46
C GLU A 191 -24.29 6.64 6.94
N ASN A 192 -24.04 5.69 7.83
CA ASN A 192 -23.84 5.93 9.26
C ASN A 192 -22.35 5.88 9.66
N LEU A 193 -21.44 5.87 8.70
CA LEU A 193 -20.01 5.94 8.96
C LEU A 193 -19.50 7.39 9.04
N ASP A 194 -20.33 8.29 9.57
CA ASP A 194 -19.98 9.69 9.71
C ASP A 194 -19.09 9.94 10.91
N LEU A 195 -18.06 10.75 10.69
CA LEU A 195 -17.06 11.06 11.71
C LEU A 195 -17.56 12.15 12.64
N LEU A 196 -17.71 11.85 13.91
CA LEU A 196 -18.03 12.86 14.95
C LEU A 196 -16.79 13.73 15.21
N ILE A 197 -16.93 15.04 15.00
CA ILE A 197 -15.80 15.98 15.06
C ILE A 197 -15.99 17.16 16.03
N GLY A 198 -17.19 17.39 16.55
CA GLY A 198 -17.40 18.50 17.48
C GLY A 198 -18.74 18.48 18.22
N SER A 199 -18.77 19.15 19.37
CA SER A 199 -20.00 19.33 20.19
C SER A 199 -20.03 20.67 20.95
N GLN A 200 -19.01 21.52 20.80
CA GLN A 200 -18.96 22.82 21.46
C GLN A 200 -19.48 23.92 20.54
N PRO A 201 -20.51 24.67 20.94
CA PRO A 201 -21.02 25.78 20.13
C PRO A 201 -20.07 27.00 20.15
N LEU A 202 -20.02 27.73 19.04
CA LEU A 202 -19.40 29.06 18.98
C LEU A 202 -20.34 30.08 19.65
N GLU A 203 -19.79 30.86 20.56
CA GLU A 203 -20.53 31.91 21.26
C GLU A 203 -21.13 32.92 20.26
N GLU A 204 -22.27 33.50 20.61
CA GLU A 204 -23.02 34.51 19.84
C GLU A 204 -23.48 34.05 18.44
N THR A 205 -23.52 32.72 18.17
CA THR A 205 -23.99 32.14 16.92
C THR A 205 -25.37 31.50 17.12
N GLU A 206 -26.38 31.96 16.36
CA GLU A 206 -27.76 31.51 16.52
C GLU A 206 -28.09 30.18 15.81
N LYS A 207 -27.38 29.86 14.73
CA LYS A 207 -27.63 28.66 13.91
C LYS A 207 -26.33 27.93 13.63
N GLU A 208 -26.39 26.60 13.63
CA GLU A 208 -25.23 25.72 13.35
C GLU A 208 -23.97 26.15 14.14
N ALA A 209 -24.15 26.47 15.43
CA ALA A 209 -23.09 27.03 16.27
C ALA A 209 -21.93 26.08 16.50
N VAL A 210 -22.17 24.76 16.51
CA VAL A 210 -21.11 23.73 16.65
C VAL A 210 -20.35 23.58 15.35
N LYS A 211 -21.05 23.60 14.22
CA LYS A 211 -20.43 23.64 12.89
C LYS A 211 -19.56 24.89 12.72
N ALA A 212 -20.07 26.06 13.15
CA ALA A 212 -19.32 27.32 13.09
C ALA A 212 -18.03 27.27 13.93
N MET A 213 -18.07 26.61 15.13
CA MET A 213 -16.87 26.39 15.94
C MET A 213 -15.87 25.49 15.22
N THR A 214 -16.32 24.42 14.63
CA THR A 214 -15.47 23.49 13.87
C THR A 214 -14.80 24.19 12.70
N LEU A 215 -15.54 24.97 11.91
CA LEU A 215 -14.99 25.77 10.80
C LEU A 215 -13.97 26.79 11.30
N LYS A 216 -14.25 27.45 12.43
CA LYS A 216 -13.29 28.38 13.04
C LYS A 216 -11.99 27.69 13.39
N LEU A 217 -12.01 26.49 14.00
CA LEU A 217 -10.81 25.73 14.35
C LEU A 217 -10.00 25.30 13.11
N LEU A 218 -10.69 24.85 12.06
CA LEU A 218 -10.05 24.50 10.77
C LEU A 218 -9.44 25.73 10.09
N ASN A 219 -10.14 26.88 10.14
CA ASN A 219 -9.62 28.12 9.60
C ASN A 219 -8.41 28.63 10.40
N ASP A 220 -8.48 28.63 11.74
CA ASP A 220 -7.39 29.09 12.61
C ASP A 220 -6.11 28.25 12.42
N LYS A 221 -6.22 26.92 12.22
CA LYS A 221 -5.06 26.03 12.09
C LYS A 221 -4.54 25.93 10.65
N TYR A 222 -5.44 25.85 9.66
CA TYR A 222 -5.10 25.52 8.26
C TYR A 222 -5.54 26.58 7.26
N GLY A 223 -6.28 27.60 7.68
CA GLY A 223 -6.87 28.60 6.78
C GLY A 223 -7.93 27.99 5.84
N ILE A 224 -8.60 26.93 6.24
CA ILE A 224 -9.63 26.23 5.46
C ILE A 224 -11.00 26.85 5.74
N GLU A 225 -11.76 27.09 4.68
CA GLU A 225 -13.17 27.49 4.72
C GLU A 225 -14.07 26.33 4.25
N GLU A 226 -15.37 26.40 4.51
CA GLU A 226 -16.30 25.31 4.15
C GLU A 226 -16.28 24.99 2.65
N GLU A 227 -16.14 26.00 1.79
CA GLU A 227 -16.07 25.84 0.35
C GLU A 227 -14.83 25.04 -0.12
N ASP A 228 -13.75 25.04 0.67
CA ASP A 228 -12.52 24.35 0.32
C ASP A 228 -12.65 22.81 0.37
N PHE A 229 -13.66 22.28 1.07
CA PHE A 229 -13.95 20.84 1.02
C PHE A 229 -14.30 20.33 -0.39
N LEU A 230 -14.79 21.19 -1.29
CA LEU A 230 -15.08 20.81 -2.68
C LEU A 230 -13.84 20.33 -3.45
N SER A 231 -12.67 20.76 -3.02
CA SER A 231 -11.37 20.38 -3.61
C SER A 231 -10.41 19.78 -2.57
N ALA A 232 -10.97 19.10 -1.57
CA ALA A 232 -10.22 18.35 -0.59
C ALA A 232 -10.11 16.86 -0.98
N GLU A 233 -9.00 16.27 -0.61
CA GLU A 233 -8.79 14.82 -0.55
C GLU A 233 -8.41 14.51 0.90
N LEU A 234 -9.42 14.23 1.73
CA LEU A 234 -9.26 13.94 3.15
C LEU A 234 -9.67 12.49 3.43
N GLU A 235 -8.77 11.77 4.06
CA GLU A 235 -8.88 10.35 4.38
C GLU A 235 -8.95 10.17 5.89
N ILE A 236 -9.90 9.36 6.34
CA ILE A 236 -10.09 8.99 7.74
C ILE A 236 -9.46 7.63 7.95
N VAL A 237 -8.45 7.59 8.80
CA VAL A 237 -7.63 6.41 9.06
C VAL A 237 -7.53 6.13 10.56
N PRO A 238 -7.18 4.92 11.00
CA PRO A 238 -6.93 4.63 12.41
C PRO A 238 -5.83 5.52 12.99
N ALA A 239 -6.15 6.22 14.09
CA ALA A 239 -5.19 7.05 14.81
C ALA A 239 -4.18 6.19 15.58
N GLY A 240 -2.92 6.64 15.62
CA GLY A 240 -1.85 6.00 16.36
C GLY A 240 -0.85 5.25 15.51
N LYS A 241 0.28 4.90 16.15
CA LYS A 241 1.49 4.40 15.50
C LYS A 241 1.50 2.89 15.36
N ALA A 242 2.28 2.40 14.39
CA ALA A 242 2.64 0.99 14.26
C ALA A 242 3.36 0.48 15.52
N ARG A 243 2.95 -0.67 16.03
CA ARG A 243 3.46 -1.24 17.29
C ARG A 243 3.95 -2.66 17.11
N GLU A 244 4.90 -3.04 17.93
CA GLU A 244 5.27 -4.44 18.10
C GLU A 244 4.12 -5.21 18.78
N LEU A 245 3.86 -6.41 18.29
CA LEU A 245 2.79 -7.28 18.78
C LEU A 245 3.37 -8.60 19.32
N GLY A 246 2.75 -9.09 20.38
CA GLY A 246 3.14 -10.31 21.07
C GLY A 246 4.12 -10.05 22.21
N MET A 247 4.17 -10.96 23.17
CA MET A 247 5.09 -10.83 24.33
C MET A 247 6.57 -10.92 23.94
N ASP A 248 6.84 -11.57 22.81
CA ASP A 248 8.15 -11.74 22.22
C ASP A 248 8.48 -10.65 21.18
N ALA A 249 7.57 -9.71 20.95
CA ALA A 249 7.68 -8.64 19.96
C ALA A 249 8.05 -9.14 18.54
N SER A 250 7.59 -10.34 18.17
CA SER A 250 7.90 -10.99 16.88
C SER A 250 7.04 -10.53 15.70
N MET A 251 6.00 -9.75 15.98
CA MET A 251 5.02 -9.29 15.01
C MET A 251 4.87 -7.76 15.05
N ILE A 252 4.20 -7.20 14.03
CA ILE A 252 3.84 -5.79 13.94
C ILE A 252 2.33 -5.69 13.78
N LEU A 253 1.71 -4.82 14.60
CA LEU A 253 0.31 -4.41 14.50
C LEU A 253 0.27 -2.98 13.97
N ALA A 254 -0.39 -2.77 12.82
CA ALA A 254 -0.49 -1.45 12.20
C ALA A 254 -1.65 -1.38 11.20
N TYR A 255 -2.06 -0.16 10.87
CA TYR A 255 -2.95 0.14 9.77
C TYR A 255 -2.22 0.10 8.43
N GLY A 256 -2.90 -0.44 7.41
CA GLY A 256 -2.46 -0.36 6.02
C GLY A 256 -1.19 -1.16 5.72
N GLN A 257 -0.98 -2.30 6.37
CA GLN A 257 0.10 -3.22 6.03
C GLN A 257 -0.15 -3.89 4.68
N ASP A 258 -1.40 -4.03 4.27
CA ASP A 258 -1.87 -4.27 2.93
C ASP A 258 -1.91 -2.93 2.15
N ASP A 259 -1.03 -2.63 1.17
CA ASP A 259 0.14 -3.44 0.80
C ASP A 259 1.46 -2.68 1.08
N ARG A 260 1.44 -1.78 2.07
CA ARG A 260 2.63 -0.97 2.44
C ARG A 260 3.79 -1.82 2.96
N VAL A 261 3.53 -3.05 3.40
CA VAL A 261 4.60 -3.98 3.78
C VAL A 261 5.43 -4.40 2.56
N CYS A 262 4.76 -4.71 1.43
CA CYS A 262 5.44 -5.05 0.20
C CYS A 262 6.00 -3.80 -0.50
N ALA A 263 5.31 -2.66 -0.41
CA ALA A 263 5.80 -1.38 -0.91
C ALA A 263 7.12 -0.97 -0.23
N TYR A 264 7.17 -0.99 1.11
CA TYR A 264 8.39 -0.67 1.86
C TYR A 264 9.53 -1.65 1.58
N THR A 265 9.26 -2.96 1.59
CA THR A 265 10.30 -3.96 1.35
C THR A 265 10.82 -3.92 -0.09
N SER A 266 9.97 -3.57 -1.07
CA SER A 266 10.38 -3.29 -2.45
C SER A 266 11.23 -2.03 -2.57
N LEU A 267 10.82 -0.94 -1.91
CA LEU A 267 11.58 0.31 -1.88
C LEU A 267 12.99 0.08 -1.29
N VAL A 268 13.10 -0.50 -0.10
CA VAL A 268 14.41 -0.69 0.53
C VAL A 268 15.28 -1.72 -0.19
N ALA A 269 14.68 -2.70 -0.88
CA ALA A 269 15.41 -3.60 -1.76
C ALA A 269 16.00 -2.85 -2.95
N MET A 270 15.21 -1.97 -3.57
CA MET A 270 15.65 -1.11 -4.68
C MET A 270 16.78 -0.17 -4.27
N LEU A 271 16.71 0.41 -3.06
CA LEU A 271 17.75 1.29 -2.54
C LEU A 271 19.06 0.55 -2.19
N GLU A 272 18.99 -0.77 -1.91
CA GLU A 272 20.17 -1.60 -1.57
C GLU A 272 20.86 -2.19 -2.81
N VAL A 273 20.16 -2.33 -3.93
CA VAL A 273 20.75 -2.91 -5.15
C VAL A 273 21.73 -1.93 -5.76
N GLU A 274 22.93 -2.42 -6.11
CA GLU A 274 23.97 -1.64 -6.79
C GLU A 274 24.32 -2.31 -8.13
N ALA A 275 24.49 -1.49 -9.17
CA ALA A 275 24.96 -1.89 -10.49
C ALA A 275 24.30 -3.16 -11.06
N PRO A 276 22.97 -3.21 -11.22
CA PRO A 276 22.29 -4.37 -11.78
C PRO A 276 22.70 -4.58 -13.25
N GLU A 277 22.67 -5.84 -13.72
CA GLU A 277 22.87 -6.11 -15.15
C GLU A 277 21.68 -5.62 -15.97
N LYS A 278 20.46 -6.07 -15.62
CA LYS A 278 19.21 -5.52 -16.16
C LYS A 278 18.77 -4.31 -15.34
N THR A 279 18.17 -3.35 -15.98
CA THR A 279 17.55 -2.22 -15.27
C THR A 279 16.57 -2.74 -14.23
N SER A 280 16.68 -2.23 -13.01
CA SER A 280 15.77 -2.53 -11.91
C SER A 280 14.70 -1.45 -11.79
N CYS A 281 13.47 -1.84 -11.43
CA CYS A 281 12.35 -0.94 -11.21
C CYS A 281 11.66 -1.27 -9.88
N CYS A 282 11.29 -0.23 -9.12
CA CYS A 282 10.32 -0.31 -8.03
C CYS A 282 9.14 0.59 -8.41
N LEU A 283 7.97 -0.01 -8.59
CA LEU A 283 6.73 0.65 -9.02
C LEU A 283 5.70 0.59 -7.91
N LEU A 284 5.36 1.73 -7.32
CA LEU A 284 4.36 1.85 -6.27
C LEU A 284 3.17 2.62 -6.81
N VAL A 285 2.00 1.97 -6.81
CA VAL A 285 0.78 2.49 -7.45
C VAL A 285 -0.35 2.70 -6.44
N ASP A 286 -1.33 3.49 -6.84
CA ASP A 286 -2.54 3.82 -6.12
C ASP A 286 -3.74 3.01 -6.68
N LYS A 287 -4.87 3.00 -5.96
CA LYS A 287 -6.18 2.51 -6.41
C LYS A 287 -6.31 0.99 -6.61
N GLU A 288 -5.40 0.19 -6.10
CA GLU A 288 -5.53 -1.27 -6.18
C GLU A 288 -6.83 -1.73 -5.53
N GLU A 289 -7.12 -1.22 -4.35
CA GLU A 289 -8.26 -1.56 -3.48
C GLU A 289 -9.65 -1.25 -4.11
N ILE A 290 -9.66 -0.47 -5.18
CA ILE A 290 -10.88 -0.12 -5.94
C ILE A 290 -10.79 -0.52 -7.41
N GLY A 291 -9.89 -1.46 -7.75
CA GLY A 291 -9.77 -2.08 -9.07
C GLY A 291 -8.75 -1.45 -10.00
N SER A 292 -7.79 -0.68 -9.51
CA SER A 292 -6.65 -0.12 -10.26
C SER A 292 -7.02 0.83 -11.41
N VAL A 293 -8.26 1.31 -11.47
CA VAL A 293 -8.77 2.22 -12.52
C VAL A 293 -8.51 3.67 -12.15
N GLY A 294 -8.02 4.46 -13.10
CA GLY A 294 -7.76 5.89 -12.92
C GLY A 294 -6.32 6.26 -13.19
N ALA A 295 -6.02 7.56 -13.20
CA ALA A 295 -4.74 8.10 -13.67
C ALA A 295 -3.53 7.70 -12.82
N THR A 296 -3.74 7.32 -11.56
CA THR A 296 -2.68 6.91 -10.61
C THR A 296 -2.66 5.40 -10.31
N GLY A 297 -3.69 4.67 -10.79
CA GLY A 297 -3.77 3.21 -10.68
C GLY A 297 -2.91 2.48 -11.70
N MET A 298 -2.74 1.17 -11.51
CA MET A 298 -1.90 0.35 -12.40
C MET A 298 -2.41 0.30 -13.84
N GLN A 299 -3.71 0.47 -14.08
CA GLN A 299 -4.29 0.52 -15.43
C GLN A 299 -4.01 1.84 -16.18
N SER A 300 -3.37 2.82 -15.52
CA SER A 300 -2.93 4.05 -16.21
C SER A 300 -1.72 3.79 -17.11
N HIS A 301 -1.49 4.72 -18.04
CA HIS A 301 -0.28 4.69 -18.88
C HIS A 301 0.99 5.23 -18.19
N PHE A 302 0.95 5.48 -16.87
CA PHE A 302 2.08 6.07 -16.16
C PHE A 302 3.37 5.24 -16.33
N PHE A 303 3.30 3.94 -16.09
CA PHE A 303 4.46 3.06 -16.23
C PHE A 303 4.95 3.00 -17.68
N GLU A 304 4.06 2.79 -18.64
CA GLU A 304 4.39 2.70 -20.07
C GLU A 304 5.02 4.00 -20.58
N ASN A 305 4.44 5.16 -20.23
CA ASN A 305 4.98 6.47 -20.61
C ASN A 305 6.37 6.70 -20.00
N THR A 306 6.56 6.33 -18.72
CA THR A 306 7.87 6.45 -18.07
C THR A 306 8.90 5.57 -18.74
N MET A 307 8.57 4.34 -19.12
CA MET A 307 9.46 3.45 -19.87
C MET A 307 9.83 4.01 -21.25
N ALA A 308 8.88 4.66 -21.94
CA ALA A 308 9.13 5.31 -23.21
C ALA A 308 10.16 6.47 -23.10
N GLU A 309 10.03 7.30 -22.05
CA GLU A 309 11.00 8.36 -21.75
C GLU A 309 12.39 7.81 -21.42
N LEU A 310 12.48 6.76 -20.61
CA LEU A 310 13.75 6.11 -20.29
C LEU A 310 14.44 5.57 -21.56
N LEU A 311 13.69 4.90 -22.43
CA LEU A 311 14.20 4.41 -23.72
C LEU A 311 14.68 5.56 -24.62
N ALA A 312 13.93 6.66 -24.68
CA ALA A 312 14.33 7.84 -25.47
C ALA A 312 15.64 8.44 -24.94
N LEU A 313 15.78 8.61 -23.64
CA LEU A 313 16.99 9.15 -23.00
C LEU A 313 18.18 8.19 -23.06
N ALA A 314 17.93 6.87 -23.18
CA ALA A 314 18.95 5.85 -23.41
C ALA A 314 19.38 5.72 -24.88
N GLY A 315 18.74 6.46 -25.80
CA GLY A 315 19.02 6.36 -27.24
C GLY A 315 18.34 5.19 -27.96
N GLU A 316 17.37 4.53 -27.30
CA GLU A 316 16.59 3.38 -27.79
C GLU A 316 15.13 3.76 -28.12
N GLY A 317 14.79 5.05 -28.22
CA GLY A 317 13.43 5.60 -28.23
C GLY A 317 12.63 5.31 -29.50
N THR A 318 12.14 4.08 -29.67
CA THR A 318 11.17 3.71 -30.71
C THR A 318 9.99 2.94 -30.12
N GLU A 319 8.82 3.00 -30.77
CA GLU A 319 7.63 2.23 -30.35
C GLU A 319 7.93 0.72 -30.26
N LEU A 320 8.68 0.18 -31.20
CA LEU A 320 9.05 -1.23 -31.20
C LEU A 320 10.00 -1.58 -30.05
N ALA A 321 10.93 -0.66 -29.69
CA ALA A 321 11.83 -0.85 -28.56
C ALA A 321 11.03 -0.90 -27.23
N LEU A 322 10.03 -0.03 -27.06
CA LEU A 322 9.13 -0.05 -25.91
C LEU A 322 8.40 -1.41 -25.80
N ARG A 323 7.79 -1.88 -26.90
CA ARG A 323 7.10 -3.18 -26.91
C ARG A 323 8.03 -4.35 -26.56
N ARG A 324 9.25 -4.34 -27.08
CA ARG A 324 10.27 -5.34 -26.75
C ARG A 324 10.69 -5.28 -25.29
N CYS A 325 10.95 -4.09 -24.78
CA CYS A 325 11.30 -3.87 -23.38
C CYS A 325 10.22 -4.43 -22.44
N LEU A 326 8.96 -4.05 -22.65
CA LEU A 326 7.84 -4.50 -21.83
C LEU A 326 7.67 -6.03 -21.86
N ALA A 327 7.69 -6.63 -23.07
CA ALA A 327 7.52 -8.08 -23.23
C ALA A 327 8.69 -8.90 -22.69
N SER A 328 9.92 -8.34 -22.62
CA SER A 328 11.11 -9.00 -22.08
C SER A 328 11.33 -8.77 -20.59
N SER A 329 10.45 -7.98 -19.95
CA SER A 329 10.52 -7.68 -18.52
C SER A 329 10.02 -8.85 -17.67
N ARG A 330 10.41 -8.82 -16.40
CA ARG A 330 9.96 -9.76 -15.36
C ARG A 330 9.46 -8.98 -14.15
N MET A 331 8.39 -9.42 -13.52
CA MET A 331 7.80 -8.74 -12.38
C MET A 331 7.49 -9.70 -11.24
N LEU A 332 7.81 -9.26 -10.03
CA LEU A 332 7.13 -9.70 -8.82
C LEU A 332 6.02 -8.66 -8.54
N SER A 333 4.77 -9.06 -8.69
CA SER A 333 3.61 -8.34 -8.18
C SER A 333 3.62 -8.54 -6.68
N SER A 334 4.20 -7.56 -5.99
CA SER A 334 4.39 -7.64 -4.55
C SER A 334 3.10 -7.20 -3.89
N ASP A 335 2.28 -8.19 -3.51
CA ASP A 335 1.01 -7.99 -2.83
C ASP A 335 0.89 -9.00 -1.70
N VAL A 336 0.29 -8.61 -0.58
CA VAL A 336 0.17 -9.46 0.60
C VAL A 336 -0.59 -10.75 0.31
N SER A 337 -0.38 -11.76 1.13
CA SER A 337 -1.09 -13.03 1.07
C SER A 337 -1.83 -13.30 2.38
N ALA A 338 -2.99 -13.95 2.32
CA ALA A 338 -3.75 -14.30 3.51
C ALA A 338 -3.00 -15.35 4.36
N ALA A 339 -2.60 -14.97 5.56
CA ALA A 339 -1.99 -15.89 6.50
C ALA A 339 -3.02 -16.86 7.09
N PHE A 340 -2.61 -18.11 7.28
CA PHE A 340 -3.44 -19.11 7.96
C PHE A 340 -3.74 -18.66 9.39
N ASP A 341 -5.02 -18.41 9.67
CA ASP A 341 -5.49 -18.11 11.01
C ASP A 341 -6.13 -19.36 11.64
N PRO A 342 -5.56 -19.92 12.74
CA PRO A 342 -6.11 -21.09 13.40
C PRO A 342 -7.55 -20.90 13.93
N LEU A 343 -7.95 -19.66 14.26
CA LEU A 343 -9.29 -19.34 14.72
C LEU A 343 -10.33 -19.44 13.59
N TYR A 344 -9.88 -19.32 12.34
CA TYR A 344 -10.71 -19.40 11.13
C TYR A 344 -10.24 -20.47 10.17
N ALA A 345 -9.66 -21.55 10.69
CA ALA A 345 -9.07 -22.65 9.90
C ALA A 345 -10.00 -23.22 8.82
N ALA A 346 -11.32 -23.14 9.03
CA ALA A 346 -12.32 -23.61 8.06
C ALA A 346 -12.31 -22.87 6.72
N ALA A 347 -11.78 -21.63 6.67
CA ALA A 347 -11.69 -20.82 5.47
C ALA A 347 -10.48 -21.19 4.57
N PHE A 348 -9.53 -21.99 5.07
CA PHE A 348 -8.26 -22.31 4.41
C PHE A 348 -8.15 -23.78 3.98
N GLU A 349 -7.40 -24.02 2.91
CA GLU A 349 -6.84 -25.33 2.59
C GLU A 349 -5.40 -25.38 3.12
N LYS A 350 -5.19 -26.06 4.25
CA LYS A 350 -3.97 -25.97 5.06
C LYS A 350 -2.67 -26.32 4.33
N LYS A 351 -2.72 -27.19 3.30
CA LYS A 351 -1.52 -27.57 2.52
C LYS A 351 -1.05 -26.45 1.58
N ASN A 352 -1.97 -25.57 1.19
CA ASN A 352 -1.75 -24.46 0.26
C ASN A 352 -2.02 -23.11 0.92
N ALA A 353 -1.87 -22.98 2.23
CA ALA A 353 -1.98 -21.74 2.97
C ALA A 353 -0.60 -21.17 3.33
N ALA A 354 -0.53 -19.84 3.48
CA ALA A 354 0.67 -19.16 3.98
C ALA A 354 0.72 -19.20 5.51
N PHE A 355 1.90 -19.30 6.07
CA PHE A 355 2.12 -19.36 7.52
C PHE A 355 3.14 -18.33 7.97
N PHE A 356 2.92 -17.72 9.12
CA PHE A 356 3.85 -16.77 9.74
C PHE A 356 5.22 -17.42 10.05
N GLY A 357 6.26 -16.63 9.82
CA GLY A 357 7.64 -17.03 10.07
C GLY A 357 8.19 -18.06 9.08
N LYS A 358 7.51 -18.28 7.96
CA LYS A 358 7.96 -19.17 6.88
C LYS A 358 8.55 -18.43 5.67
N GLY A 359 8.62 -17.11 5.75
CA GLY A 359 9.17 -16.26 4.70
C GLY A 359 8.15 -15.76 3.69
N ILE A 360 8.67 -15.19 2.60
CA ILE A 360 7.85 -14.63 1.52
C ILE A 360 6.96 -15.69 0.88
N VAL A 361 5.75 -15.29 0.49
CA VAL A 361 4.78 -16.14 -0.19
C VAL A 361 4.87 -15.94 -1.70
N ILE A 362 4.83 -17.01 -2.46
CA ILE A 362 4.64 -17.02 -3.91
C ILE A 362 3.25 -17.57 -4.20
N ASN A 363 2.39 -16.76 -4.81
CA ASN A 363 1.08 -17.13 -5.29
C ASN A 363 1.13 -17.29 -6.81
N LYS A 364 1.07 -18.54 -7.29
CA LYS A 364 1.08 -18.80 -8.74
C LYS A 364 -0.13 -18.15 -9.45
N PHE A 365 -1.23 -18.04 -8.72
CA PHE A 365 -2.47 -17.35 -9.11
C PHE A 365 -3.22 -16.89 -7.85
N THR A 366 -4.08 -15.87 -8.00
CA THR A 366 -4.85 -15.28 -6.89
C THR A 366 -6.36 -15.23 -7.13
N GLY A 367 -6.82 -15.29 -8.37
CA GLY A 367 -8.22 -15.11 -8.78
C GLY A 367 -9.25 -16.01 -8.08
N ALA A 368 -10.49 -15.57 -8.08
CA ALA A 368 -11.62 -16.24 -7.43
C ALA A 368 -12.21 -17.38 -8.26
N GLY A 369 -12.90 -18.31 -7.63
CA GLY A 369 -13.58 -19.45 -8.27
C GLY A 369 -12.65 -20.22 -9.21
N GLY A 370 -12.93 -20.20 -10.51
CA GLY A 370 -12.11 -20.84 -11.54
C GLY A 370 -10.88 -20.00 -11.97
N LYS A 371 -10.18 -19.32 -11.07
CA LYS A 371 -9.03 -18.43 -11.32
C LYS A 371 -9.39 -17.18 -12.15
N SER A 372 -10.61 -16.71 -12.05
CA SER A 372 -11.08 -15.55 -12.81
C SER A 372 -10.35 -14.27 -12.36
N GLY A 373 -9.95 -13.43 -13.34
CA GLY A 373 -9.29 -12.14 -13.06
C GLY A 373 -7.88 -12.27 -12.48
N SER A 374 -7.19 -13.39 -12.74
CA SER A 374 -5.87 -13.69 -12.20
C SER A 374 -4.84 -13.88 -13.31
N ASN A 375 -3.60 -13.49 -13.05
CA ASN A 375 -2.46 -14.04 -13.76
C ASN A 375 -2.18 -15.45 -13.23
N ASP A 376 -1.95 -16.44 -14.10
CA ASP A 376 -1.48 -17.80 -13.72
C ASP A 376 -0.05 -17.95 -14.24
N ALA A 377 0.93 -17.75 -13.36
CA ALA A 377 2.34 -17.68 -13.73
C ALA A 377 2.84 -18.96 -14.40
N ASN A 378 3.71 -18.83 -15.40
CA ASN A 378 4.30 -19.94 -16.14
C ASN A 378 5.22 -20.78 -15.26
N ALA A 379 5.26 -22.08 -15.52
CA ALA A 379 6.08 -23.04 -14.76
C ALA A 379 7.58 -22.72 -14.83
N GLU A 380 8.06 -22.26 -15.99
CA GLU A 380 9.45 -21.89 -16.23
C GLU A 380 9.86 -20.70 -15.35
N TYR A 381 8.99 -19.69 -15.22
CA TYR A 381 9.24 -18.53 -14.37
C TYR A 381 9.24 -18.90 -12.89
N VAL A 382 8.27 -19.70 -12.45
CA VAL A 382 8.26 -20.26 -11.08
C VAL A 382 9.54 -21.04 -10.79
N GLY A 383 9.99 -21.85 -11.75
CA GLY A 383 11.25 -22.62 -11.64
C GLY A 383 12.48 -21.72 -11.47
N ALA A 384 12.56 -20.65 -12.27
CA ALA A 384 13.65 -19.66 -12.17
C ALA A 384 13.66 -18.95 -10.81
N LEU A 385 12.52 -18.51 -10.32
CA LEU A 385 12.41 -17.86 -9.01
C LEU A 385 12.81 -18.78 -7.86
N ARG A 386 12.43 -20.05 -7.92
CA ARG A 386 12.86 -21.04 -6.93
C ARG A 386 14.37 -21.13 -6.86
N ALA A 387 15.06 -21.17 -8.01
CA ALA A 387 16.52 -21.20 -8.05
C ALA A 387 17.11 -19.93 -7.43
N ILE A 388 16.62 -18.75 -7.82
CA ILE A 388 17.08 -17.45 -7.31
C ILE A 388 16.94 -17.39 -5.77
N PHE A 389 15.79 -17.79 -5.23
CA PHE A 389 15.54 -17.70 -3.80
C PHE A 389 16.32 -18.75 -3.00
N ASP A 390 16.45 -20.00 -3.51
CA ASP A 390 17.21 -21.05 -2.86
C ASP A 390 18.72 -20.70 -2.84
N ASP A 391 19.28 -20.19 -3.94
CA ASP A 391 20.68 -19.76 -4.03
C ASP A 391 20.97 -18.57 -3.08
N ALA A 392 20.03 -17.66 -2.94
CA ALA A 392 20.12 -16.52 -2.04
C ALA A 392 19.79 -16.88 -0.57
N LYS A 393 19.42 -18.13 -0.28
CA LYS A 393 19.01 -18.62 1.04
C LYS A 393 17.86 -17.78 1.63
N VAL A 394 16.87 -17.50 0.81
CA VAL A 394 15.62 -16.88 1.21
C VAL A 394 14.67 -17.95 1.73
N ASN A 395 14.04 -17.70 2.85
CA ASN A 395 12.91 -18.51 3.27
C ASN A 395 11.66 -18.09 2.48
N TRP A 396 11.05 -19.02 1.78
CA TRP A 396 9.89 -18.77 0.95
C TRP A 396 8.90 -19.95 1.02
N GLN A 397 7.64 -19.66 0.72
CA GLN A 397 6.54 -20.62 0.71
C GLN A 397 5.61 -20.36 -0.46
N THR A 398 4.72 -21.30 -0.76
CA THR A 398 3.65 -21.12 -1.75
C THR A 398 2.31 -21.16 -1.07
N ALA A 399 1.35 -20.38 -1.55
CA ALA A 399 -0.02 -20.38 -1.04
C ALA A 399 -1.03 -20.08 -2.13
N GLU A 400 -2.29 -20.37 -1.81
CA GLU A 400 -3.49 -19.88 -2.45
C GLU A 400 -4.26 -18.99 -1.47
N LEU A 401 -5.09 -18.09 -1.98
CA LEU A 401 -5.88 -17.17 -1.16
C LEU A 401 -7.17 -17.86 -0.67
N GLY A 402 -7.07 -18.65 0.40
CA GLY A 402 -8.18 -19.39 0.98
C GLY A 402 -8.50 -20.70 0.23
N LYS A 403 -9.67 -21.29 0.53
CA LYS A 403 -10.20 -22.46 -0.18
C LYS A 403 -10.78 -22.07 -1.53
N VAL A 404 -10.75 -23.01 -2.48
CA VAL A 404 -11.54 -22.94 -3.71
C VAL A 404 -13.00 -22.63 -3.36
N ASP A 405 -13.65 -21.74 -4.10
CA ASP A 405 -15.01 -21.21 -3.91
C ASP A 405 -15.22 -20.33 -2.64
N VAL A 406 -14.20 -20.12 -1.80
CA VAL A 406 -14.28 -19.27 -0.60
C VAL A 406 -13.41 -18.01 -0.76
N GLY A 407 -12.18 -18.18 -1.20
CA GLY A 407 -11.20 -17.11 -1.35
C GLY A 407 -10.91 -16.75 -2.80
N GLY A 408 -10.06 -15.79 -2.97
CA GLY A 408 -9.59 -15.26 -4.24
C GLY A 408 -9.83 -13.76 -4.37
N GLY A 409 -8.95 -13.07 -5.07
CA GLY A 409 -8.99 -11.65 -5.37
C GLY A 409 -8.13 -11.33 -6.58
N GLY A 410 -8.37 -10.18 -7.21
CA GLY A 410 -7.48 -9.64 -8.23
C GLY A 410 -6.29 -8.94 -7.56
N THR A 411 -5.19 -8.81 -8.29
CA THR A 411 -4.01 -8.03 -7.93
C THR A 411 -3.55 -7.26 -9.15
N ILE A 412 -2.54 -6.41 -9.04
CA ILE A 412 -1.98 -5.70 -10.19
C ILE A 412 -1.28 -6.65 -11.20
N ALA A 413 -1.04 -7.91 -10.86
CA ALA A 413 -0.33 -8.89 -11.70
C ALA A 413 -0.98 -9.09 -13.07
N TYR A 414 -2.30 -9.24 -13.14
CA TYR A 414 -2.97 -9.46 -14.41
C TYR A 414 -2.83 -8.27 -15.38
N ILE A 415 -2.75 -7.05 -14.85
CA ILE A 415 -2.62 -5.82 -15.65
C ILE A 415 -1.24 -5.80 -16.33
N MET A 416 -0.18 -6.08 -15.56
CA MET A 416 1.17 -6.10 -16.10
C MET A 416 1.41 -7.26 -17.06
N SER A 417 0.74 -8.39 -16.84
CA SER A 417 0.82 -9.55 -17.77
C SER A 417 0.26 -9.25 -19.16
N LEU A 418 -0.59 -8.22 -19.32
CA LEU A 418 -1.11 -7.78 -20.63
C LEU A 418 0.01 -7.27 -21.55
N TYR A 419 1.15 -6.84 -21.02
CA TYR A 419 2.31 -6.46 -21.81
C TYR A 419 3.12 -7.67 -22.35
N GLY A 420 2.74 -8.89 -21.97
CA GLY A 420 3.44 -10.12 -22.38
C GLY A 420 4.66 -10.46 -21.55
N MET A 421 4.89 -9.75 -20.43
CA MET A 421 5.99 -10.05 -19.50
C MET A 421 5.66 -11.22 -18.56
N GLU A 422 6.69 -11.79 -17.97
CA GLU A 422 6.56 -12.80 -16.91
C GLU A 422 6.21 -12.13 -15.57
N VAL A 423 5.04 -12.47 -15.01
CA VAL A 423 4.54 -11.90 -13.74
C VAL A 423 4.12 -12.99 -12.78
N ILE A 424 4.36 -12.80 -11.49
CA ILE A 424 3.86 -13.64 -10.41
C ILE A 424 3.59 -12.80 -9.17
N ASP A 425 2.58 -13.17 -8.38
CA ASP A 425 2.32 -12.55 -7.10
C ASP A 425 3.28 -13.09 -6.03
N SER A 426 3.91 -12.18 -5.29
CA SER A 426 4.92 -12.54 -4.29
C SER A 426 4.98 -11.52 -3.16
N GLY A 427 4.44 -11.85 -2.00
CA GLY A 427 4.32 -10.89 -0.89
C GLY A 427 4.41 -11.48 0.50
N VAL A 428 4.03 -10.68 1.48
CA VAL A 428 4.12 -11.00 2.91
C VAL A 428 2.81 -11.58 3.41
N PRO A 429 2.81 -12.66 4.23
CA PRO A 429 1.58 -13.14 4.84
C PRO A 429 1.06 -12.14 5.89
N VAL A 430 -0.24 -11.82 5.83
CA VAL A 430 -0.93 -10.87 6.71
C VAL A 430 -2.13 -11.53 7.37
N LEU A 431 -2.33 -11.28 8.67
CA LEU A 431 -3.58 -11.58 9.38
C LEU A 431 -4.44 -10.33 9.47
N SER A 432 -5.77 -10.52 9.50
CA SER A 432 -6.75 -9.43 9.58
C SER A 432 -6.66 -8.45 8.41
N MET A 433 -6.30 -8.93 7.21
CA MET A 433 -6.26 -8.14 5.98
C MET A 433 -7.51 -7.27 5.82
N HIS A 434 -7.37 -6.01 5.40
CA HIS A 434 -8.42 -4.99 5.29
C HIS A 434 -9.07 -4.54 6.62
N ALA A 435 -8.62 -5.03 7.77
CA ALA A 435 -9.08 -4.49 9.05
C ALA A 435 -8.35 -3.16 9.36
N PRO A 436 -8.92 -2.31 10.23
CA PRO A 436 -8.23 -1.10 10.70
C PRO A 436 -6.85 -1.37 11.31
N TRP A 437 -6.63 -2.57 11.82
CA TRP A 437 -5.36 -3.03 12.37
C TRP A 437 -5.05 -4.42 11.84
N GLU A 438 -3.93 -4.56 11.16
CA GLU A 438 -3.45 -5.77 10.53
C GLU A 438 -2.19 -6.26 11.22
N VAL A 439 -1.81 -7.53 10.97
CA VAL A 439 -0.65 -8.14 11.62
C VAL A 439 0.27 -8.80 10.60
N THR A 440 1.57 -8.50 10.69
CA THR A 440 2.63 -9.20 9.95
C THR A 440 3.69 -9.77 10.89
N SER A 441 4.43 -10.77 10.42
CA SER A 441 5.60 -11.29 11.12
C SER A 441 6.86 -10.53 10.71
N LYS A 442 7.67 -10.08 11.68
CA LYS A 442 8.96 -9.43 11.41
C LYS A 442 9.91 -10.31 10.58
N ALA A 443 9.83 -11.63 10.74
CA ALA A 443 10.63 -12.57 9.95
C ALA A 443 10.23 -12.53 8.47
N ASP A 444 8.94 -12.52 8.18
CA ASP A 444 8.43 -12.56 6.81
C ASP A 444 8.73 -11.24 6.08
N VAL A 445 8.62 -10.10 6.77
CA VAL A 445 9.08 -8.79 6.27
C VAL A 445 10.59 -8.82 5.91
N TYR A 446 11.41 -9.42 6.76
CA TYR A 446 12.85 -9.53 6.51
C TYR A 446 13.17 -10.45 5.33
N GLU A 447 12.48 -11.59 5.22
CA GLU A 447 12.66 -12.52 4.10
C GLU A 447 12.13 -11.93 2.78
N ALA A 448 11.03 -11.18 2.79
CA ALA A 448 10.53 -10.48 1.60
C ALA A 448 11.58 -9.51 1.05
N LYS A 449 12.19 -8.68 1.90
CA LYS A 449 13.28 -7.78 1.47
C LYS A 449 14.47 -8.54 0.90
N LYS A 450 14.86 -9.68 1.48
CA LYS A 450 15.94 -10.53 0.94
C LYS A 450 15.58 -11.09 -0.44
N ALA A 451 14.35 -11.58 -0.60
CA ALA A 451 13.85 -12.11 -1.86
C ALA A 451 13.86 -11.05 -2.96
N TYR A 452 13.41 -9.84 -2.66
CA TYR A 452 13.36 -8.74 -3.61
C TYR A 452 14.76 -8.29 -4.05
N VAL A 453 15.71 -8.21 -3.14
CA VAL A 453 17.13 -7.96 -3.50
C VAL A 453 17.68 -9.07 -4.39
N ALA A 454 17.39 -10.34 -4.08
CA ALA A 454 17.84 -11.48 -4.87
C ALA A 454 17.25 -11.46 -6.29
N PHE A 455 15.94 -11.14 -6.39
CA PHE A 455 15.24 -11.02 -7.66
C PHE A 455 15.82 -9.89 -8.53
N LEU A 456 15.98 -8.68 -8.00
CA LEU A 456 16.51 -7.56 -8.77
C LEU A 456 17.92 -7.82 -9.30
N LYS A 457 18.73 -8.64 -8.60
CA LYS A 457 20.10 -8.95 -8.99
C LYS A 457 20.23 -10.10 -9.99
N ASN A 458 19.31 -11.06 -9.99
CA ASN A 458 19.55 -12.36 -10.65
C ASN A 458 18.42 -12.80 -11.60
N ALA A 459 17.33 -12.03 -11.79
CA ALA A 459 16.22 -12.39 -12.66
C ALA A 459 16.42 -12.05 -14.15
#